data_ae079256746bcc039eb12e642b7979cb
#
_entry.id   ae079256746bcc039eb12e642b7979cb
#
_cell.length_a   1.000
_cell.length_b   1.000
_cell.length_c   1.000
_cell.angle_alpha   90.00
_cell.angle_beta   90.00
_cell.angle_gamma   90.00
#
_symmetry.space_group_name_H-M   'P 1'
#
loop_
_entity.id
_entity.type
_entity.pdbx_description
1 polymer ?
#
loop_
_entity_poly.entity_id
_entity_poly.type
_entity_poly.pdbx_seq_one_letter_code
_entity_poly.pdbx_strand_id
1 'polypeptide(L)'
;YTGAVITPHYDSLLVKVISHDRTFENAIHKSVRALKELRIHGVKTNITFLINVLNHETFHKGKCFTTFIEETPELFELHYKLDRTTKILEFLANKMVNVNPGPKPFLENRKVPVIDTERKLFGTRDEFLRLGAKEFTQKVYRSDKLYVTDTTMRDGQQSLLATRMRTKEVAGAARATNLYLKDAYSIEAWGGATYDTEYRFLKESPWKRLDILRERMPNVMIQMLLRASNVVGYSTYPDNVIKKFIKVSSDHGVDIYRIFDSMNWIENMKLPVEEALKTGKVVEGAICYTGDILNPKETKYTIDYYCKKARQLERMGCHVIALKDMSSLLKPYAAKELITALKEEVRVPIHLHTHDTTGNGIATYLMAAEAGADIVDCAIGSMS
;
A
#
# COMPACT_ATOMS: atom_id res chain seq x y z
N TYR A 1 -14.73 16.59 -2.18
CA TYR A 1 -16.01 17.25 -1.89
C TYR A 1 -15.83 18.76 -1.71
N THR A 2 -16.91 19.51 -1.84
CA THR A 2 -16.87 20.95 -1.62
C THR A 2 -16.43 21.27 -0.19
N GLY A 3 -15.44 22.17 -0.03
CA GLY A 3 -14.86 22.51 1.27
C GLY A 3 -13.70 21.62 1.71
N ALA A 4 -13.30 20.64 0.91
CA ALA A 4 -12.09 19.86 1.19
C ALA A 4 -10.85 20.76 1.20
N VAL A 5 -9.98 20.58 2.18
CA VAL A 5 -8.72 21.32 2.28
C VAL A 5 -7.63 20.52 1.61
N ILE A 6 -7.04 21.06 0.55
CA ILE A 6 -5.89 20.46 -0.14
C ILE A 6 -4.61 20.99 0.53
N THR A 7 -3.82 20.10 1.07
CA THR A 7 -2.59 20.44 1.78
C THR A 7 -1.35 19.99 1.02
N PRO A 8 -0.18 20.65 1.19
CA PRO A 8 1.06 20.23 0.56
C PRO A 8 1.67 18.97 1.19
N HIS A 9 1.05 18.45 2.25
CA HIS A 9 1.55 17.28 2.98
C HIS A 9 1.13 15.95 2.35
N TYR A 10 0.12 15.97 1.49
CA TYR A 10 -0.36 14.80 0.75
C TYR A 10 0.27 14.74 -0.65
N ASP A 11 0.12 13.60 -1.29
CA ASP A 11 0.46 13.47 -2.72
C ASP A 11 -0.39 14.42 -3.56
N SER A 12 0.12 14.81 -4.72
CA SER A 12 -0.54 15.75 -5.64
C SER A 12 -1.75 15.14 -6.39
N LEU A 13 -1.99 13.84 -6.26
CA LEU A 13 -3.11 13.16 -6.90
C LEU A 13 -4.43 13.51 -6.18
N LEU A 14 -5.31 14.26 -6.85
CA LEU A 14 -6.62 14.65 -6.32
C LEU A 14 -7.73 13.70 -6.78
N VAL A 15 -7.75 13.37 -8.06
CA VAL A 15 -8.81 12.59 -8.70
C VAL A 15 -8.22 11.74 -9.81
N LYS A 16 -8.70 10.50 -9.93
CA LYS A 16 -8.43 9.62 -11.07
C LYS A 16 -9.70 9.49 -11.90
N VAL A 17 -9.64 9.94 -13.16
CA VAL A 17 -10.74 9.83 -14.13
C VAL A 17 -10.51 8.59 -15.00
N ILE A 18 -11.43 7.66 -14.99
CA ILE A 18 -11.37 6.41 -15.76
C ILE A 18 -12.55 6.39 -16.73
N SER A 19 -12.27 6.17 -18.01
CA SER A 19 -13.29 6.05 -19.04
C SER A 19 -13.19 4.70 -19.73
N HIS A 20 -14.33 4.11 -20.03
CA HIS A 20 -14.44 2.85 -20.77
C HIS A 20 -15.43 3.02 -21.93
N ASP A 21 -15.07 2.51 -23.09
CA ASP A 21 -15.94 2.45 -24.27
C ASP A 21 -15.57 1.23 -25.16
N ARG A 22 -16.34 1.00 -26.23
CA ARG A 22 -16.12 -0.13 -27.13
C ARG A 22 -14.82 -0.04 -27.95
N THR A 23 -14.36 1.16 -28.24
CA THR A 23 -13.11 1.42 -28.97
C THR A 23 -12.22 2.36 -28.18
N PHE A 24 -10.93 2.31 -28.45
CA PHE A 24 -9.94 3.20 -27.81
C PHE A 24 -10.24 4.67 -28.13
N GLU A 25 -10.59 4.97 -29.38
CA GLU A 25 -10.95 6.32 -29.82
C GLU A 25 -12.16 6.87 -29.04
N ASN A 26 -13.23 6.09 -28.93
CA ASN A 26 -14.41 6.49 -28.16
C ASN A 26 -14.09 6.67 -26.68
N ALA A 27 -13.22 5.83 -26.10
CA ALA A 27 -12.76 5.99 -24.71
C ALA A 27 -11.98 7.30 -24.54
N ILE A 28 -11.15 7.70 -25.52
CA ILE A 28 -10.46 9.00 -25.52
C ILE A 28 -11.48 10.14 -25.55
N HIS A 29 -12.43 10.13 -26.48
CA HIS A 29 -13.47 11.16 -26.56
C HIS A 29 -14.26 11.30 -25.27
N LYS A 30 -14.61 10.17 -24.64
CA LYS A 30 -15.30 10.12 -23.36
C LYS A 30 -14.45 10.69 -22.23
N SER A 31 -13.13 10.39 -22.20
CA SER A 31 -12.19 10.95 -21.25
C SER A 31 -12.08 12.47 -21.38
N VAL A 32 -11.93 12.97 -22.61
CA VAL A 32 -11.86 14.41 -22.89
C VAL A 32 -13.15 15.12 -22.45
N ARG A 33 -14.32 14.50 -22.70
CA ARG A 33 -15.60 15.05 -22.25
C ARG A 33 -15.68 15.08 -20.72
N ALA A 34 -15.34 14.00 -20.06
CA ALA A 34 -15.36 13.91 -18.59
C ALA A 34 -14.43 14.96 -17.95
N LEU A 35 -13.21 15.14 -18.49
CA LEU A 35 -12.27 16.16 -18.02
C LEU A 35 -12.79 17.59 -18.27
N LYS A 36 -13.50 17.84 -19.38
CA LYS A 36 -14.12 19.15 -19.66
C LYS A 36 -15.33 19.46 -18.75
N GLU A 37 -16.03 18.44 -18.30
CA GLU A 37 -17.18 18.56 -17.39
C GLU A 37 -16.77 18.65 -15.92
N LEU A 38 -15.57 18.12 -15.57
CA LEU A 38 -15.03 18.15 -14.21
C LEU A 38 -14.77 19.60 -13.76
N ARG A 39 -15.27 19.96 -12.59
CA ARG A 39 -15.10 21.28 -11.98
C ARG A 39 -14.34 21.16 -10.67
N ILE A 40 -13.09 21.65 -10.66
CA ILE A 40 -12.25 21.76 -9.48
C ILE A 40 -11.87 23.23 -9.33
N HIS A 41 -12.24 23.84 -8.20
CA HIS A 41 -11.98 25.23 -7.90
C HIS A 41 -11.06 25.35 -6.68
N GLY A 42 -10.30 26.43 -6.60
CA GLY A 42 -9.42 26.72 -5.47
C GLY A 42 -7.99 26.17 -5.58
N VAL A 43 -7.73 25.25 -6.51
CA VAL A 43 -6.40 24.70 -6.77
C VAL A 43 -6.12 24.65 -8.27
N LYS A 44 -4.85 24.75 -8.66
CA LYS A 44 -4.43 24.52 -10.03
C LYS A 44 -4.38 23.01 -10.31
N THR A 45 -4.87 22.61 -11.47
CA THR A 45 -4.89 21.21 -11.90
C THR A 45 -4.19 21.05 -13.25
N ASN A 46 -3.85 19.82 -13.61
CA ASN A 46 -3.28 19.47 -14.90
C ASN A 46 -4.32 19.05 -15.94
N ILE A 47 -5.61 19.39 -15.75
CA ILE A 47 -6.71 19.00 -16.66
C ILE A 47 -6.42 19.42 -18.11
N THR A 48 -5.95 20.65 -18.35
CA THR A 48 -5.64 21.14 -19.71
C THR A 48 -4.52 20.33 -20.34
N PHE A 49 -3.46 20.04 -19.61
CA PHE A 49 -2.38 19.16 -20.06
C PHE A 49 -2.91 17.77 -20.43
N LEU A 50 -3.75 17.17 -19.59
CA LEU A 50 -4.34 15.85 -19.87
C LEU A 50 -5.21 15.87 -21.14
N ILE A 51 -5.98 16.96 -21.37
CA ILE A 51 -6.75 17.13 -22.60
C ILE A 51 -5.83 17.25 -23.81
N ASN A 52 -4.71 17.97 -23.72
CA ASN A 52 -3.72 18.08 -24.80
C ASN A 52 -3.13 16.70 -25.14
N VAL A 53 -2.74 15.92 -24.11
CA VAL A 53 -2.25 14.55 -24.30
C VAL A 53 -3.29 13.67 -25.00
N LEU A 54 -4.53 13.68 -24.53
CA LEU A 54 -5.62 12.86 -25.09
C LEU A 54 -5.95 13.23 -26.53
N ASN A 55 -5.80 14.51 -26.93
CA ASN A 55 -6.06 14.97 -28.29
C ASN A 55 -4.83 14.85 -29.21
N HIS A 56 -3.68 14.49 -28.71
CA HIS A 56 -2.46 14.39 -29.53
C HIS A 56 -2.52 13.16 -30.45
N GLU A 57 -2.12 13.34 -31.72
CA GLU A 57 -2.21 12.31 -32.75
C GLU A 57 -1.46 11.01 -32.39
N THR A 58 -0.27 11.13 -31.80
CA THR A 58 0.54 10.00 -31.36
C THR A 58 -0.18 9.18 -30.30
N PHE A 59 -0.91 9.85 -29.36
CA PHE A 59 -1.71 9.20 -28.36
C PHE A 59 -2.91 8.47 -28.96
N HIS A 60 -3.64 9.13 -29.87
CA HIS A 60 -4.77 8.54 -30.61
C HIS A 60 -4.38 7.26 -31.36
N LYS A 61 -3.18 7.23 -31.93
CA LYS A 61 -2.65 6.07 -32.66
C LYS A 61 -2.10 4.98 -31.75
N GLY A 62 -2.08 5.18 -30.43
CA GLY A 62 -1.50 4.25 -29.46
C GLY A 62 0.01 4.04 -29.62
N LYS A 63 0.73 5.04 -30.15
CA LYS A 63 2.17 4.99 -30.47
C LYS A 63 3.05 5.76 -29.50
N CYS A 64 2.57 6.03 -28.28
CA CYS A 64 3.37 6.72 -27.28
C CYS A 64 4.48 5.83 -26.73
N PHE A 65 5.66 6.43 -26.58
CA PHE A 65 6.80 5.86 -25.89
C PHE A 65 6.97 6.54 -24.53
N THR A 66 7.87 6.02 -23.69
CA THR A 66 8.16 6.57 -22.36
C THR A 66 8.66 8.03 -22.41
N THR A 67 9.30 8.45 -23.52
CA THR A 67 9.82 9.80 -23.77
C THR A 67 8.78 10.75 -24.38
N PHE A 68 7.57 10.27 -24.73
CA PHE A 68 6.56 11.06 -25.46
C PHE A 68 6.27 12.42 -24.83
N ILE A 69 6.16 12.49 -23.52
CA ILE A 69 5.85 13.75 -22.81
C ILE A 69 7.02 14.71 -22.87
N GLU A 70 8.25 14.21 -22.75
CA GLU A 70 9.48 15.02 -22.76
C GLU A 70 9.80 15.56 -24.15
N GLU A 71 9.47 14.79 -25.20
CA GLU A 71 9.74 15.10 -26.60
C GLU A 71 8.64 15.94 -27.26
N THR A 72 7.54 16.24 -26.55
CA THR A 72 6.36 16.93 -27.09
C THR A 72 6.05 18.20 -26.28
N PRO A 73 6.83 19.28 -26.43
CA PRO A 73 6.67 20.53 -25.66
C PRO A 73 5.29 21.18 -25.80
N GLU A 74 4.61 21.03 -26.94
CA GLU A 74 3.27 21.55 -27.19
C GLU A 74 2.20 21.00 -26.22
N LEU A 75 2.43 19.88 -25.56
CA LEU A 75 1.53 19.37 -24.53
C LEU A 75 1.40 20.32 -23.34
N PHE A 76 2.42 21.13 -23.11
CA PHE A 76 2.49 22.11 -22.02
C PHE A 76 1.99 23.50 -22.40
N GLU A 77 1.52 23.70 -23.63
CA GLU A 77 0.85 24.93 -24.03
C GLU A 77 -0.56 24.99 -23.41
N LEU A 78 -0.64 25.62 -22.23
CA LEU A 78 -1.85 25.67 -21.43
C LEU A 78 -2.67 26.92 -21.79
N HIS A 79 -3.66 26.76 -22.64
CA HIS A 79 -4.64 27.81 -22.92
C HIS A 79 -5.70 27.86 -21.82
N TYR A 80 -5.49 28.73 -20.85
CA TYR A 80 -6.48 28.95 -19.78
C TYR A 80 -7.65 29.75 -20.36
N LYS A 81 -8.85 29.17 -20.35
CA LYS A 81 -10.07 29.95 -20.60
C LYS A 81 -10.23 30.93 -19.45
N LEU A 82 -10.27 32.23 -19.78
CA LEU A 82 -10.58 33.31 -18.85
C LEU A 82 -12.05 33.19 -18.45
N ASP A 83 -12.31 32.50 -17.32
CA ASP A 83 -13.65 32.40 -16.76
C ASP A 83 -13.91 33.62 -15.86
N ARG A 84 -14.70 34.57 -16.39
CA ARG A 84 -15.11 35.77 -15.64
C ARG A 84 -15.92 35.43 -14.41
N THR A 85 -16.73 34.38 -14.48
CA THR A 85 -17.58 33.93 -13.34
C THR A 85 -16.74 33.45 -12.18
N THR A 86 -15.69 32.64 -12.45
CA THR A 86 -14.74 32.22 -11.42
C THR A 86 -14.04 33.40 -10.78
N LYS A 87 -13.59 34.41 -11.54
CA LYS A 87 -12.97 35.62 -11.00
C LYS A 87 -13.91 36.44 -10.11
N ILE A 88 -15.18 36.54 -10.48
CA ILE A 88 -16.19 37.22 -9.65
C ILE A 88 -16.43 36.44 -8.36
N LEU A 89 -16.53 35.10 -8.44
CA LEU A 89 -16.70 34.24 -7.27
C LEU A 89 -15.47 34.27 -6.38
N GLU A 90 -14.26 34.24 -6.92
CA GLU A 90 -13.02 34.43 -6.17
C GLU A 90 -12.95 35.78 -5.47
N PHE A 91 -13.35 36.86 -6.15
CA PHE A 91 -13.41 38.18 -5.54
C PHE A 91 -14.43 38.25 -4.40
N LEU A 92 -15.63 37.70 -4.60
CA LEU A 92 -16.68 37.67 -3.57
C LEU A 92 -16.25 36.79 -2.39
N ALA A 93 -15.71 35.59 -2.67
CA ALA A 93 -15.20 34.68 -1.63
C ALA A 93 -14.07 35.34 -0.83
N ASN A 94 -13.12 36.00 -1.50
CA ASN A 94 -12.02 36.69 -0.85
C ASN A 94 -12.55 37.85 0.03
N LYS A 95 -13.54 38.62 -0.43
CA LYS A 95 -14.19 39.63 0.35
C LYS A 95 -14.94 39.05 1.56
N MET A 96 -15.65 37.94 1.40
CA MET A 96 -16.40 37.31 2.48
C MET A 96 -15.50 36.61 3.52
N VAL A 97 -14.43 35.99 3.09
CA VAL A 97 -13.55 35.16 3.95
C VAL A 97 -12.44 35.99 4.59
N ASN A 98 -11.81 36.90 3.82
CA ASN A 98 -10.64 37.63 4.29
C ASN A 98 -10.98 38.99 4.92
N VAL A 99 -12.16 39.55 4.63
CA VAL A 99 -12.62 40.84 5.23
C VAL A 99 -13.41 40.62 6.53
N ASN A 100 -13.93 39.41 6.72
CA ASN A 100 -14.63 39.03 7.95
C ASN A 100 -14.13 37.65 8.39
N PRO A 101 -12.92 37.55 8.95
CA PRO A 101 -12.45 36.28 9.48
C PRO A 101 -13.37 35.92 10.66
N GLY A 102 -14.31 35.01 10.41
CA GLY A 102 -15.07 34.37 11.47
C GLY A 102 -14.11 33.80 12.54
N PRO A 103 -14.60 33.52 13.74
CA PRO A 103 -13.75 32.99 14.80
C PRO A 103 -12.99 31.78 14.27
N LYS A 104 -11.66 31.80 14.41
CA LYS A 104 -10.81 30.67 14.04
C LYS A 104 -11.38 29.44 14.72
N PRO A 105 -11.61 28.34 13.99
CA PRO A 105 -12.08 27.11 14.64
C PRO A 105 -11.09 26.76 15.76
N PHE A 106 -11.62 26.66 16.96
CA PHE A 106 -10.85 26.26 18.13
C PHE A 106 -10.43 24.80 17.90
N LEU A 107 -9.20 24.60 17.49
CA LEU A 107 -8.61 23.26 17.47
C LEU A 107 -8.43 22.87 18.94
N GLU A 108 -9.38 22.14 19.49
CA GLU A 108 -9.15 21.48 20.77
C GLU A 108 -7.86 20.67 20.67
N ASN A 109 -6.89 21.02 21.50
CA ASN A 109 -5.72 20.18 21.71
C ASN A 109 -6.22 18.83 22.26
N ARG A 110 -6.45 17.87 21.37
CA ARG A 110 -6.84 16.51 21.77
C ARG A 110 -5.76 16.00 22.71
N LYS A 111 -6.12 15.81 23.97
CA LYS A 111 -5.22 15.22 24.95
C LYS A 111 -4.91 13.80 24.50
N VAL A 112 -3.63 13.53 24.28
CA VAL A 112 -3.17 12.16 24.05
C VAL A 112 -3.41 11.38 25.36
N PRO A 113 -4.12 10.25 25.35
CA PRO A 113 -4.34 9.46 26.55
C PRO A 113 -3.01 9.10 27.22
N VAL A 114 -2.96 9.20 28.53
CA VAL A 114 -1.81 8.68 29.30
C VAL A 114 -1.85 7.16 29.22
N ILE A 115 -0.79 6.58 28.70
CA ILE A 115 -0.67 5.12 28.55
C ILE A 115 0.16 4.59 29.71
N ASP A 116 -0.37 3.62 30.43
CA ASP A 116 0.40 2.86 31.40
C ASP A 116 1.47 2.00 30.68
N THR A 117 2.71 2.44 30.76
CA THR A 117 3.85 1.80 30.09
C THR A 117 4.56 0.77 30.97
N GLU A 118 4.18 0.63 32.25
CA GLU A 118 4.83 -0.28 33.19
C GLU A 118 4.20 -1.67 33.20
N ARG A 119 3.05 -1.84 32.57
CA ARG A 119 2.36 -3.13 32.50
C ARG A 119 3.19 -4.14 31.69
N LYS A 120 3.54 -5.25 32.33
CA LYS A 120 4.12 -6.39 31.61
C LYS A 120 3.09 -6.95 30.64
N LEU A 121 3.45 -6.93 29.35
CA LEU A 121 2.61 -7.44 28.28
C LEU A 121 3.20 -8.75 27.75
N PHE A 122 2.32 -9.61 27.29
CA PHE A 122 2.65 -10.77 26.46
C PHE A 122 1.85 -10.62 25.15
N GLY A 123 2.56 -10.65 24.03
CA GLY A 123 1.94 -10.45 22.71
C GLY A 123 2.41 -11.47 21.68
N THR A 124 2.01 -11.26 20.43
CA THR A 124 2.32 -12.19 19.34
C THR A 124 3.81 -12.38 19.10
N ARG A 125 4.63 -11.34 19.35
CA ARG A 125 6.08 -11.48 19.22
C ARG A 125 6.68 -12.38 20.29
N ASP A 126 6.22 -12.29 21.52
CA ASP A 126 6.69 -13.17 22.58
C ASP A 126 6.37 -14.62 22.27
N GLU A 127 5.20 -14.86 21.70
CA GLU A 127 4.82 -16.18 21.23
C GLU A 127 5.70 -16.67 20.06
N PHE A 128 5.93 -15.83 19.08
CA PHE A 128 6.84 -16.12 17.97
C PHE A 128 8.25 -16.45 18.47
N LEU A 129 8.80 -15.66 19.38
CA LEU A 129 10.13 -15.91 19.93
C LEU A 129 10.21 -17.25 20.69
N ARG A 130 9.12 -17.67 21.30
CA ARG A 130 9.04 -18.96 22.00
C ARG A 130 8.91 -20.15 21.05
N LEU A 131 8.13 -20.02 19.96
CA LEU A 131 7.79 -21.12 19.06
C LEU A 131 8.73 -21.22 17.86
N GLY A 132 9.31 -20.10 17.43
CA GLY A 132 9.99 -19.97 16.14
C GLY A 132 9.03 -19.83 14.98
N ALA A 133 9.56 -19.48 13.79
CA ALA A 133 8.76 -19.10 12.64
C ALA A 133 7.79 -20.18 12.17
N LYS A 134 8.27 -21.42 12.04
CA LYS A 134 7.48 -22.54 11.53
C LYS A 134 6.30 -22.89 12.43
N GLU A 135 6.55 -23.10 13.72
CA GLU A 135 5.49 -23.50 14.64
C GLU A 135 4.50 -22.37 14.90
N PHE A 136 4.98 -21.10 14.96
CA PHE A 136 4.12 -19.93 15.06
C PHE A 136 3.15 -19.83 13.88
N THR A 137 3.64 -19.95 12.65
CA THR A 137 2.78 -19.84 11.46
C THR A 137 1.87 -21.07 11.29
N GLN A 138 2.33 -22.27 11.68
CA GLN A 138 1.46 -23.45 11.71
C GLN A 138 0.34 -23.33 12.76
N LYS A 139 0.60 -22.66 13.88
CA LYS A 139 -0.47 -22.32 14.84
C LYS A 139 -1.51 -21.38 14.22
N VAL A 140 -1.07 -20.35 13.46
CA VAL A 140 -1.97 -19.47 12.74
C VAL A 140 -2.81 -20.26 11.72
N TYR A 141 -2.18 -21.13 10.93
CA TYR A 141 -2.85 -21.96 9.93
C TYR A 141 -3.94 -22.88 10.48
N ARG A 142 -3.73 -23.40 11.72
CA ARG A 142 -4.69 -24.31 12.38
C ARG A 142 -5.73 -23.59 13.22
N SER A 143 -5.64 -22.27 13.30
CA SER A 143 -6.56 -21.46 14.10
C SER A 143 -7.85 -21.15 13.31
N ASP A 144 -8.98 -21.16 14.01
CA ASP A 144 -10.27 -20.71 13.44
C ASP A 144 -10.44 -19.18 13.51
N LYS A 145 -9.40 -18.44 13.94
CA LYS A 145 -9.44 -16.99 14.08
C LYS A 145 -8.88 -16.33 12.84
N LEU A 146 -9.57 -15.27 12.38
CA LEU A 146 -9.01 -14.34 11.42
C LEU A 146 -8.02 -13.40 12.14
N TYR A 147 -6.78 -13.40 11.73
CA TYR A 147 -5.76 -12.51 12.25
C TYR A 147 -5.70 -11.21 11.43
N VAL A 148 -5.22 -10.15 12.07
CA VAL A 148 -5.10 -8.82 11.45
C VAL A 148 -3.66 -8.34 11.50
N THR A 149 -3.16 -7.81 10.39
CA THR A 149 -1.95 -6.98 10.31
C THR A 149 -2.36 -5.51 10.24
N ASP A 150 -1.80 -4.66 11.09
CA ASP A 150 -1.96 -3.21 10.95
C ASP A 150 -0.89 -2.65 10.02
N THR A 151 -1.31 -1.99 8.95
CA THR A 151 -0.43 -1.38 7.93
C THR A 151 -0.34 0.14 8.04
N THR A 152 -0.94 0.74 9.06
CA THR A 152 -1.01 2.20 9.24
C THR A 152 0.36 2.86 9.18
N MET A 153 1.36 2.27 9.84
CA MET A 153 2.69 2.85 9.96
C MET A 153 3.55 2.73 8.70
N ARG A 154 3.17 1.88 7.75
CA ARG A 154 3.87 1.73 6.47
C ARG A 154 2.97 2.04 5.28
N ASP A 155 2.02 1.15 4.91
CA ASP A 155 1.25 1.29 3.67
C ASP A 155 0.18 2.38 3.78
N GLY A 156 -0.48 2.53 4.92
CA GLY A 156 -1.44 3.60 5.16
C GLY A 156 -0.81 4.99 4.94
N GLN A 157 0.30 5.27 5.60
CA GLN A 157 1.02 6.54 5.40
C GLN A 157 1.68 6.65 4.01
N GLN A 158 2.12 5.54 3.43
CA GLN A 158 2.68 5.54 2.09
C GLN A 158 1.63 5.95 1.07
N SER A 159 0.44 5.42 1.18
CA SER A 159 -0.65 5.65 0.23
C SER A 159 -1.32 7.02 0.41
N LEU A 160 -1.48 7.50 1.65
CA LEU A 160 -2.23 8.73 1.96
C LEU A 160 -1.34 9.95 2.20
N LEU A 161 -0.16 9.77 2.76
CA LEU A 161 0.73 10.86 3.19
C LEU A 161 2.04 10.92 2.40
N ALA A 162 2.11 10.27 1.23
CA ALA A 162 3.32 10.19 0.43
C ALA A 162 4.55 9.73 1.24
N THR A 163 4.34 8.90 2.25
CA THR A 163 5.36 8.40 3.19
C THR A 163 6.04 9.54 4.00
N ARG A 164 5.32 10.61 4.33
CA ARG A 164 5.91 11.82 4.97
C ARG A 164 5.76 11.85 6.49
N MET A 165 5.23 10.82 7.16
CA MET A 165 5.25 10.77 8.62
C MET A 165 6.67 10.69 9.15
N ARG A 166 7.00 11.58 10.06
CA ARG A 166 8.33 11.60 10.70
C ARG A 166 8.46 10.55 11.79
N THR A 167 9.69 10.15 12.08
CA THR A 167 9.97 9.16 13.13
C THR A 167 9.33 9.51 14.48
N LYS A 168 9.33 10.79 14.87
CA LYS A 168 8.70 11.22 16.13
C LYS A 168 7.19 10.95 16.19
N GLU A 169 6.50 11.05 15.05
CA GLU A 169 5.05 10.84 14.95
C GLU A 169 4.70 9.37 15.03
N VAL A 170 5.37 8.55 14.22
CA VAL A 170 5.20 7.09 14.25
C VAL A 170 5.58 6.53 15.61
N ALA A 171 6.70 6.99 16.17
CA ALA A 171 7.17 6.60 17.49
C ALA A 171 6.22 7.06 18.62
N GLY A 172 5.52 8.19 18.42
CA GLY A 172 4.50 8.67 19.36
C GLY A 172 3.33 7.69 19.52
N ALA A 173 2.91 7.04 18.44
CA ALA A 173 1.84 6.04 18.45
C ALA A 173 2.32 4.64 18.88
N ALA A 174 3.61 4.34 18.75
CA ALA A 174 4.13 2.98 18.84
C ALA A 174 3.83 2.27 20.19
N ARG A 175 3.92 2.99 21.32
CA ARG A 175 3.61 2.39 22.64
C ARG A 175 2.13 2.03 22.78
N ALA A 176 1.22 2.90 22.26
CA ALA A 176 -0.21 2.59 22.22
C ALA A 176 -0.49 1.39 21.31
N THR A 177 0.16 1.34 20.16
CA THR A 177 0.08 0.20 19.24
C THR A 177 0.52 -1.08 19.92
N ASN A 178 1.65 -1.08 20.63
CA ASN A 178 2.10 -2.26 21.39
C ASN A 178 1.11 -2.73 22.46
N LEU A 179 0.44 -1.79 23.13
CA LEU A 179 -0.52 -2.12 24.20
C LEU A 179 -1.84 -2.65 23.63
N TYR A 180 -2.41 -1.95 22.63
CA TYR A 180 -3.76 -2.26 22.15
C TYR A 180 -3.79 -3.30 21.03
N LEU A 181 -2.71 -3.43 20.27
CA LEU A 181 -2.57 -4.39 19.17
C LEU A 181 -1.60 -5.54 19.49
N LYS A 182 -1.36 -5.84 20.77
CA LYS A 182 -0.45 -6.93 21.19
C LYS A 182 -0.82 -8.30 20.64
N ASP A 183 -2.09 -8.51 20.33
CA ASP A 183 -2.64 -9.76 19.79
C ASP A 183 -2.82 -9.73 18.27
N ALA A 184 -2.48 -8.63 17.59
CA ALA A 184 -2.43 -8.57 16.13
C ALA A 184 -1.37 -9.51 15.57
N TYR A 185 -1.57 -10.03 14.35
CA TYR A 185 -0.57 -10.86 13.69
C TYR A 185 0.76 -10.13 13.56
N SER A 186 0.71 -8.90 13.04
CA SER A 186 1.89 -8.04 12.90
C SER A 186 1.51 -6.56 12.75
N ILE A 187 2.53 -5.70 12.88
CA ILE A 187 2.48 -4.29 12.49
C ILE A 187 3.44 -4.12 11.33
N GLU A 188 2.91 -3.82 10.14
CA GLU A 188 3.74 -3.49 8.99
C GLU A 188 4.21 -2.03 9.14
N ALA A 189 5.43 -1.86 9.61
CA ALA A 189 5.94 -0.56 10.03
C ALA A 189 7.16 -0.06 9.25
N TRP A 190 7.74 -0.90 8.37
CA TRP A 190 9.00 -0.58 7.69
C TRP A 190 9.09 -1.20 6.29
N GLY A 191 10.10 -0.80 5.51
CA GLY A 191 10.31 -1.25 4.14
C GLY A 191 9.54 -0.44 3.10
N GLY A 192 9.37 -0.97 1.90
CA GLY A 192 8.71 -0.27 0.79
C GLY A 192 9.38 1.07 0.48
N ALA A 193 8.57 2.14 0.34
CA ALA A 193 9.06 3.49 0.13
C ALA A 193 9.51 4.19 1.43
N THR A 194 9.20 3.64 2.59
CA THR A 194 9.52 4.25 3.89
C THR A 194 11.02 4.51 4.02
N TYR A 195 11.85 3.52 3.72
CA TYR A 195 13.30 3.62 3.79
C TYR A 195 13.85 4.76 2.92
N ASP A 196 13.47 4.78 1.65
CA ASP A 196 13.95 5.77 0.69
C ASP A 196 13.48 7.20 1.04
N THR A 197 12.20 7.32 1.45
CA THR A 197 11.60 8.61 1.81
C THR A 197 12.24 9.20 3.07
N GLU A 198 12.50 8.39 4.09
CA GLU A 198 13.19 8.82 5.31
C GLU A 198 14.56 9.38 4.99
N TYR A 199 15.30 8.66 4.17
CA TYR A 199 16.66 9.05 3.79
C TYR A 199 16.68 10.30 2.89
N ARG A 200 15.91 10.28 1.79
CA ARG A 200 15.96 11.34 0.76
C ARG A 200 15.22 12.61 1.15
N PHE A 201 14.02 12.48 1.73
CA PHE A 201 13.13 13.61 1.96
C PHE A 201 13.08 14.07 3.41
N LEU A 202 12.95 13.16 4.36
CA LEU A 202 12.82 13.51 5.77
C LEU A 202 14.19 13.79 6.42
N LYS A 203 15.29 13.38 5.80
CA LYS A 203 16.65 13.48 6.34
C LYS A 203 16.78 12.80 7.71
N GLU A 204 16.10 11.65 7.83
CA GLU A 204 16.11 10.80 9.02
C GLU A 204 16.77 9.45 8.68
N SER A 205 17.31 8.77 9.70
CA SER A 205 17.87 7.43 9.52
C SER A 205 16.79 6.38 9.60
N PRO A 206 16.52 5.60 8.53
CA PRO A 206 15.55 4.52 8.56
C PRO A 206 15.92 3.41 9.57
N TRP A 207 17.18 3.17 9.80
CA TRP A 207 17.68 2.24 10.80
C TRP A 207 17.33 2.69 12.21
N LYS A 208 17.60 3.97 12.54
CA LYS A 208 17.24 4.54 13.83
C LYS A 208 15.73 4.54 14.08
N ARG A 209 14.94 4.74 13.03
CA ARG A 209 13.47 4.58 13.13
C ARG A 209 13.11 3.16 13.51
N LEU A 210 13.67 2.17 12.85
CA LEU A 210 13.40 0.75 13.14
C LEU A 210 13.77 0.40 14.59
N ASP A 211 14.94 0.86 15.07
CA ASP A 211 15.38 0.66 16.46
C ASP A 211 14.38 1.26 17.46
N ILE A 212 13.96 2.51 17.22
CA ILE A 212 12.98 3.18 18.08
C ILE A 212 11.64 2.46 18.09
N LEU A 213 11.17 2.00 16.92
CA LEU A 213 9.93 1.24 16.82
C LEU A 213 10.05 -0.08 17.55
N ARG A 214 11.16 -0.81 17.42
CA ARG A 214 11.39 -2.06 18.13
C ARG A 214 11.45 -1.87 19.64
N GLU A 215 12.12 -0.82 20.10
CA GLU A 215 12.17 -0.48 21.53
C GLU A 215 10.76 -0.20 22.09
N ARG A 216 9.93 0.53 21.34
CA ARG A 216 8.59 0.93 21.79
C ARG A 216 7.50 -0.10 21.56
N MET A 217 7.74 -1.08 20.70
CA MET A 217 6.84 -2.19 20.38
C MET A 217 7.50 -3.55 20.63
N PRO A 218 7.92 -3.86 21.86
CA PRO A 218 8.65 -5.11 22.12
C PRO A 218 7.80 -6.38 21.98
N ASN A 219 6.48 -6.30 22.13
CA ASN A 219 5.59 -7.48 22.20
C ASN A 219 4.82 -7.78 20.92
N VAL A 220 4.88 -6.90 19.89
CA VAL A 220 4.26 -7.12 18.58
C VAL A 220 5.31 -7.41 17.51
N MET A 221 4.95 -8.22 16.52
CA MET A 221 5.84 -8.52 15.39
C MET A 221 5.91 -7.33 14.44
N ILE A 222 7.13 -6.89 14.08
CA ILE A 222 7.35 -5.87 13.05
C ILE A 222 7.50 -6.57 11.70
N GLN A 223 6.63 -6.19 10.77
CA GLN A 223 6.67 -6.64 9.38
C GLN A 223 7.29 -5.56 8.49
N MET A 224 8.08 -5.99 7.51
CA MET A 224 8.59 -5.13 6.46
C MET A 224 8.18 -5.61 5.07
N LEU A 225 7.95 -4.67 4.14
CA LEU A 225 7.80 -4.96 2.72
C LEU A 225 9.16 -4.94 2.03
N LEU A 226 9.52 -6.04 1.37
CA LEU A 226 10.78 -6.21 0.63
C LEU A 226 10.52 -6.46 -0.85
N ARG A 227 11.08 -5.62 -1.72
CA ARG A 227 10.88 -5.70 -3.18
C ARG A 227 11.85 -6.70 -3.82
N ALA A 228 11.77 -7.97 -3.45
CA ALA A 228 12.66 -9.03 -3.95
C ALA A 228 14.13 -8.55 -4.00
N SER A 229 14.84 -8.77 -5.10
CA SER A 229 16.24 -8.34 -5.26
C SER A 229 16.42 -6.81 -5.39
N ASN A 230 15.35 -6.04 -5.51
CA ASN A 230 15.40 -4.57 -5.43
C ASN A 230 15.39 -4.06 -3.99
N VAL A 231 15.22 -4.93 -3.02
CA VAL A 231 15.23 -4.64 -1.58
C VAL A 231 14.26 -3.50 -1.22
N VAL A 232 14.76 -2.29 -0.99
CA VAL A 232 13.97 -1.06 -0.75
C VAL A 232 14.14 -0.04 -1.88
N GLY A 233 14.89 -0.38 -2.93
CA GLY A 233 15.17 0.48 -4.08
C GLY A 233 14.27 0.21 -5.29
N TYR A 234 14.69 0.73 -6.44
CA TYR A 234 13.96 0.67 -7.71
C TYR A 234 14.72 -0.12 -8.81
N SER A 235 15.91 -0.60 -8.49
CA SER A 235 16.74 -1.44 -9.36
C SER A 235 17.31 -2.60 -8.55
N THR A 236 17.70 -3.66 -9.24
CA THR A 236 18.29 -4.84 -8.61
C THR A 236 19.63 -4.52 -7.95
N TYR A 237 19.78 -4.92 -6.70
CA TYR A 237 21.03 -4.82 -5.97
C TYR A 237 21.90 -6.07 -6.16
N PRO A 238 23.22 -5.96 -6.02
CA PRO A 238 24.11 -7.11 -5.97
C PRO A 238 23.79 -8.05 -4.79
N ASP A 239 24.03 -9.33 -4.96
CA ASP A 239 23.71 -10.39 -4.00
C ASP A 239 24.27 -10.13 -2.59
N ASN A 240 25.50 -9.63 -2.49
CA ASN A 240 26.13 -9.31 -1.21
C ASN A 240 25.41 -8.18 -0.47
N VAL A 241 24.84 -7.23 -1.18
CA VAL A 241 24.05 -6.13 -0.60
C VAL A 241 22.73 -6.67 -0.08
N ILE A 242 22.03 -7.50 -0.86
CA ILE A 242 20.77 -8.16 -0.47
C ILE A 242 20.97 -8.95 0.83
N LYS A 243 22.00 -9.82 0.86
CA LYS A 243 22.34 -10.65 2.03
C LYS A 243 22.63 -9.79 3.26
N LYS A 244 23.45 -8.76 3.10
CA LYS A 244 23.81 -7.86 4.20
C LYS A 244 22.62 -7.07 4.71
N PHE A 245 21.75 -6.56 3.79
CA PHE A 245 20.56 -5.80 4.15
C PHE A 245 19.59 -6.64 4.99
N ILE A 246 19.28 -7.87 4.55
CA ILE A 246 18.38 -8.79 5.25
C ILE A 246 18.93 -9.11 6.63
N LYS A 247 20.23 -9.45 6.73
CA LYS A 247 20.86 -9.71 8.01
C LYS A 247 20.75 -8.50 8.96
N VAL A 248 21.14 -7.31 8.50
CA VAL A 248 21.13 -6.10 9.32
C VAL A 248 19.71 -5.72 9.75
N SER A 249 18.72 -5.79 8.83
CA SER A 249 17.33 -5.49 9.19
C SER A 249 16.75 -6.48 10.20
N SER A 250 17.15 -7.75 10.13
CA SER A 250 16.80 -8.75 11.15
C SER A 250 17.42 -8.39 12.52
N ASP A 251 18.68 -7.99 12.53
CA ASP A 251 19.39 -7.60 13.77
C ASP A 251 18.77 -6.34 14.41
N HIS A 252 18.20 -5.43 13.59
CA HIS A 252 17.47 -4.23 14.04
C HIS A 252 16.00 -4.47 14.39
N GLY A 253 15.50 -5.70 14.29
CA GLY A 253 14.23 -6.08 14.88
C GLY A 253 13.07 -6.33 13.91
N VAL A 254 13.31 -6.54 12.63
CA VAL A 254 12.31 -7.09 11.71
C VAL A 254 12.02 -8.53 12.09
N ASP A 255 10.74 -8.90 12.20
CA ASP A 255 10.29 -10.25 12.53
C ASP A 255 9.63 -10.96 11.32
N ILE A 256 9.06 -10.19 10.37
CA ILE A 256 8.40 -10.74 9.18
C ILE A 256 8.90 -10.02 7.93
N TYR A 257 9.35 -10.80 6.94
CA TYR A 257 9.71 -10.32 5.61
C TYR A 257 8.60 -10.66 4.62
N ARG A 258 7.79 -9.66 4.21
CA ARG A 258 6.86 -9.77 3.08
C ARG A 258 7.64 -9.47 1.81
N ILE A 259 7.97 -10.52 1.06
CA ILE A 259 8.81 -10.46 -0.15
C ILE A 259 7.91 -10.58 -1.37
N PHE A 260 7.99 -9.63 -2.30
CA PHE A 260 7.24 -9.65 -3.54
C PHE A 260 8.08 -9.22 -4.75
N ASP A 261 7.67 -9.68 -5.90
CA ASP A 261 8.08 -9.16 -7.20
C ASP A 261 6.84 -8.67 -7.96
N SER A 262 6.87 -7.46 -8.53
CA SER A 262 5.71 -6.84 -9.18
C SER A 262 5.19 -7.60 -10.40
N MET A 263 6.05 -8.40 -11.03
CA MET A 263 5.72 -9.27 -12.17
C MET A 263 5.50 -10.73 -11.76
N ASN A 264 5.51 -11.02 -10.46
CA ASN A 264 5.50 -12.38 -9.92
C ASN A 264 6.63 -13.26 -10.46
N TRP A 265 7.81 -12.67 -10.66
CA TRP A 265 8.99 -13.38 -11.13
C TRP A 265 9.69 -14.09 -9.96
N ILE A 266 9.35 -15.36 -9.78
CA ILE A 266 9.81 -16.17 -8.64
C ILE A 266 11.34 -16.27 -8.57
N GLU A 267 12.03 -16.29 -9.71
CA GLU A 267 13.50 -16.36 -9.74
C GLU A 267 14.15 -15.15 -9.04
N ASN A 268 13.55 -13.96 -9.21
CA ASN A 268 14.01 -12.73 -8.55
C ASN A 268 13.76 -12.74 -7.02
N MET A 269 12.84 -13.58 -6.55
CA MET A 269 12.52 -13.72 -5.12
C MET A 269 13.40 -14.76 -4.41
N LYS A 270 14.07 -15.66 -5.12
CA LYS A 270 14.81 -16.79 -4.52
C LYS A 270 15.84 -16.35 -3.50
N LEU A 271 16.79 -15.53 -3.89
CA LEU A 271 17.86 -15.10 -2.99
C LEU A 271 17.34 -14.38 -1.75
N PRO A 272 16.44 -13.38 -1.86
CA PRO A 272 15.86 -12.74 -0.69
C PRO A 272 15.12 -13.70 0.24
N VAL A 273 14.36 -14.67 -0.30
CA VAL A 273 13.66 -15.69 0.49
C VAL A 273 14.67 -16.58 1.23
N GLU A 274 15.67 -17.10 0.55
CA GLU A 274 16.71 -17.95 1.15
C GLU A 274 17.46 -17.23 2.28
N GLU A 275 17.84 -15.97 2.06
CA GLU A 275 18.56 -15.19 3.08
C GLU A 275 17.66 -14.80 4.26
N ALA A 276 16.38 -14.51 4.03
CA ALA A 276 15.43 -14.23 5.10
C ALA A 276 15.17 -15.49 5.95
N LEU A 277 15.04 -16.67 5.34
CA LEU A 277 14.89 -17.94 6.05
C LEU A 277 16.08 -18.22 7.00
N LYS A 278 17.31 -17.90 6.59
CA LYS A 278 18.51 -18.08 7.41
C LYS A 278 18.51 -17.23 8.70
N THR A 279 17.72 -16.17 8.73
CA THR A 279 17.59 -15.31 9.92
C THR A 279 16.68 -15.90 11.00
N GLY A 280 15.96 -16.99 10.71
CA GLY A 280 14.97 -17.58 11.62
C GLY A 280 13.68 -16.75 11.76
N LYS A 281 13.51 -15.72 10.93
CA LYS A 281 12.33 -14.86 10.89
C LYS A 281 11.22 -15.45 10.03
N VAL A 282 10.00 -14.94 10.16
CA VAL A 282 8.89 -15.34 9.29
C VAL A 282 9.13 -14.79 7.90
N VAL A 283 8.99 -15.65 6.90
CA VAL A 283 9.08 -15.28 5.48
C VAL A 283 7.72 -15.45 4.83
N GLU A 284 7.19 -14.37 4.32
CA GLU A 284 5.92 -14.28 3.62
C GLU A 284 6.19 -14.01 2.15
N GLY A 285 5.87 -15.00 1.29
CA GLY A 285 5.96 -14.87 -0.17
C GLY A 285 4.67 -14.24 -0.71
N ALA A 286 4.77 -13.07 -1.34
CA ALA A 286 3.60 -12.36 -1.82
C ALA A 286 3.45 -12.46 -3.34
N ILE A 287 2.22 -12.74 -3.79
CA ILE A 287 1.82 -12.83 -5.19
C ILE A 287 0.98 -11.59 -5.50
N CYS A 288 1.43 -10.76 -6.43
CA CYS A 288 0.67 -9.61 -6.91
C CYS A 288 -0.53 -10.08 -7.72
N TYR A 289 -1.73 -9.68 -7.28
CA TYR A 289 -2.96 -9.99 -7.98
C TYR A 289 -3.19 -9.01 -9.14
N THR A 290 -3.61 -9.55 -10.28
CA THR A 290 -4.00 -8.80 -11.47
C THR A 290 -4.99 -9.62 -12.31
N GLY A 291 -5.63 -8.98 -13.29
CA GLY A 291 -6.63 -9.62 -14.14
C GLY A 291 -7.99 -9.77 -13.46
N ASP A 292 -8.83 -10.64 -14.02
CA ASP A 292 -10.16 -10.96 -13.52
C ASP A 292 -10.38 -12.47 -13.64
N ILE A 293 -10.13 -13.20 -12.57
CA ILE A 293 -10.23 -14.68 -12.57
C ILE A 293 -11.65 -15.20 -12.85
N LEU A 294 -12.69 -14.37 -12.69
CA LEU A 294 -14.06 -14.73 -13.02
C LEU A 294 -14.41 -14.49 -14.50
N ASN A 295 -13.51 -13.83 -15.25
CA ASN A 295 -13.73 -13.61 -16.66
C ASN A 295 -13.34 -14.87 -17.45
N PRO A 296 -14.29 -15.54 -18.17
CA PRO A 296 -13.98 -16.74 -18.94
C PRO A 296 -12.99 -16.51 -20.11
N LYS A 297 -12.73 -15.26 -20.45
CA LYS A 297 -11.73 -14.88 -21.47
C LYS A 297 -10.32 -14.65 -20.89
N GLU A 298 -10.17 -14.68 -19.56
CA GLU A 298 -8.86 -14.56 -18.93
C GLU A 298 -8.09 -15.87 -19.10
N THR A 299 -6.98 -15.81 -19.82
CA THR A 299 -6.19 -17.00 -20.15
C THR A 299 -4.85 -17.07 -19.43
N LYS A 300 -4.39 -15.94 -18.85
CA LYS A 300 -3.08 -15.85 -18.22
C LYS A 300 -3.17 -15.86 -16.70
N TYR A 301 -3.99 -14.98 -16.14
CA TYR A 301 -4.08 -14.77 -14.69
C TYR A 301 -5.27 -15.55 -14.10
N THR A 302 -5.23 -16.85 -14.31
CA THR A 302 -6.26 -17.81 -13.87
C THR A 302 -6.04 -18.24 -12.42
N ILE A 303 -7.01 -18.92 -11.81
CA ILE A 303 -6.85 -19.54 -10.48
C ILE A 303 -5.62 -20.47 -10.46
N ASP A 304 -5.46 -21.29 -11.49
CA ASP A 304 -4.30 -22.19 -11.60
C ASP A 304 -2.96 -21.45 -11.64
N TYR A 305 -2.91 -20.28 -12.28
CA TYR A 305 -1.72 -19.42 -12.25
C TYR A 305 -1.33 -19.06 -10.81
N TYR A 306 -2.29 -18.62 -9.99
CA TYR A 306 -2.04 -18.24 -8.59
C TYR A 306 -1.69 -19.45 -7.74
N CYS A 307 -2.40 -20.54 -7.88
CA CYS A 307 -2.11 -21.82 -7.21
C CYS A 307 -0.69 -22.32 -7.53
N LYS A 308 -0.28 -22.25 -8.78
CA LYS A 308 1.09 -22.61 -9.21
C LYS A 308 2.15 -21.71 -8.53
N LYS A 309 1.92 -20.42 -8.47
CA LYS A 309 2.83 -19.47 -7.79
C LYS A 309 2.88 -19.73 -6.28
N ALA A 310 1.75 -19.98 -5.64
CA ALA A 310 1.68 -20.31 -4.21
C ALA A 310 2.48 -21.58 -3.89
N ARG A 311 2.29 -22.66 -4.67
CA ARG A 311 3.09 -23.90 -4.54
C ARG A 311 4.60 -23.66 -4.70
N GLN A 312 4.99 -22.78 -5.64
CA GLN A 312 6.41 -22.45 -5.83
C GLN A 312 6.99 -21.75 -4.59
N LEU A 313 6.28 -20.77 -4.02
CA LEU A 313 6.71 -20.06 -2.83
C LEU A 313 6.73 -20.96 -1.59
N GLU A 314 5.72 -21.81 -1.40
CA GLU A 314 5.70 -22.80 -0.32
C GLU A 314 6.90 -23.75 -0.42
N ARG A 315 7.21 -24.28 -1.62
CA ARG A 315 8.38 -25.15 -1.86
C ARG A 315 9.70 -24.43 -1.60
N MET A 316 9.76 -23.13 -1.76
CA MET A 316 10.92 -22.32 -1.40
C MET A 316 11.09 -22.15 0.12
N GLY A 317 10.10 -22.60 0.91
CA GLY A 317 10.11 -22.51 2.37
C GLY A 317 9.42 -21.29 2.94
N CYS A 318 8.66 -20.53 2.14
CA CYS A 318 7.85 -19.43 2.67
C CYS A 318 6.87 -19.95 3.72
N HIS A 319 6.80 -19.30 4.87
CA HIS A 319 5.96 -19.67 6.00
C HIS A 319 4.50 -19.21 5.83
N VAL A 320 4.27 -18.20 4.97
CA VAL A 320 2.97 -17.59 4.68
C VAL A 320 2.93 -17.23 3.20
N ILE A 321 1.77 -17.38 2.56
CA ILE A 321 1.52 -16.92 1.19
C ILE A 321 0.60 -15.70 1.26
N ALA A 322 1.04 -14.57 0.74
CA ALA A 322 0.22 -13.39 0.62
C ALA A 322 -0.34 -13.20 -0.79
N LEU A 323 -1.59 -12.78 -0.89
CA LEU A 323 -2.18 -12.20 -2.08
C LEU A 323 -2.15 -10.67 -1.93
N LYS A 324 -1.43 -10.01 -2.82
CA LYS A 324 -1.27 -8.55 -2.78
C LYS A 324 -2.06 -7.91 -3.93
N ASP A 325 -3.24 -7.41 -3.59
CA ASP A 325 -4.11 -6.67 -4.51
C ASP A 325 -3.90 -5.16 -4.34
N MET A 326 -3.00 -4.58 -5.12
CA MET A 326 -2.62 -3.18 -5.03
C MET A 326 -3.64 -2.21 -5.67
N SER A 327 -4.65 -2.71 -6.34
CA SER A 327 -5.59 -1.89 -7.11
C SER A 327 -7.06 -2.23 -6.86
N SER A 328 -7.35 -3.09 -5.87
CA SER A 328 -8.70 -3.55 -5.54
C SER A 328 -9.41 -4.20 -6.74
N LEU A 329 -8.65 -5.03 -7.49
CA LEU A 329 -9.17 -5.77 -8.64
C LEU A 329 -9.85 -7.07 -8.21
N LEU A 330 -9.49 -7.61 -7.06
CA LEU A 330 -10.03 -8.85 -6.51
C LEU A 330 -11.45 -8.59 -6.01
N LYS A 331 -12.43 -9.02 -6.80
CA LYS A 331 -13.85 -8.91 -6.46
C LYS A 331 -14.22 -9.85 -5.32
N PRO A 332 -15.29 -9.58 -4.54
CA PRO A 332 -15.67 -10.42 -3.39
C PRO A 332 -15.82 -11.92 -3.73
N TYR A 333 -16.55 -12.25 -4.79
CA TYR A 333 -16.72 -13.66 -5.20
C TYR A 333 -15.42 -14.26 -5.75
N ALA A 334 -14.61 -13.46 -6.45
CA ALA A 334 -13.30 -13.89 -6.90
C ALA A 334 -12.37 -14.21 -5.72
N ALA A 335 -12.44 -13.41 -4.64
CA ALA A 335 -11.71 -13.69 -3.42
C ALA A 335 -12.12 -15.03 -2.81
N LYS A 336 -13.42 -15.31 -2.73
CA LYS A 336 -13.92 -16.60 -2.22
C LYS A 336 -13.37 -17.79 -3.02
N GLU A 337 -13.49 -17.74 -4.34
CA GLU A 337 -13.01 -18.83 -5.21
C GLU A 337 -11.49 -19.01 -5.13
N LEU A 338 -10.74 -17.91 -5.20
CA LEU A 338 -9.27 -17.97 -5.17
C LEU A 338 -8.74 -18.45 -3.82
N ILE A 339 -9.27 -17.92 -2.70
CA ILE A 339 -8.83 -18.34 -1.37
C ILE A 339 -9.17 -19.81 -1.14
N THR A 340 -10.36 -20.27 -1.51
CA THR A 340 -10.72 -21.69 -1.42
C THR A 340 -9.72 -22.57 -2.16
N ALA A 341 -9.42 -22.24 -3.42
CA ALA A 341 -8.46 -22.98 -4.22
C ALA A 341 -7.04 -22.97 -3.61
N LEU A 342 -6.59 -21.82 -3.08
CA LEU A 342 -5.29 -21.72 -2.42
C LEU A 342 -5.22 -22.55 -1.13
N LYS A 343 -6.28 -22.59 -0.33
CA LYS A 343 -6.34 -23.41 0.90
C LYS A 343 -6.32 -24.92 0.60
N GLU A 344 -6.79 -25.34 -0.57
CA GLU A 344 -6.66 -26.71 -1.05
C GLU A 344 -5.24 -27.06 -1.48
N GLU A 345 -4.51 -26.07 -2.04
CA GLU A 345 -3.20 -26.26 -2.68
C GLU A 345 -2.01 -26.19 -1.72
N VAL A 346 -2.04 -25.29 -0.71
CA VAL A 346 -0.91 -25.07 0.19
C VAL A 346 -1.28 -25.36 1.66
N ARG A 347 -0.27 -25.63 2.49
CA ARG A 347 -0.42 -25.96 3.91
C ARG A 347 0.20 -24.92 4.83
N VAL A 348 0.18 -23.66 4.37
CA VAL A 348 0.64 -22.48 5.08
C VAL A 348 -0.47 -21.43 5.10
N PRO A 349 -0.45 -20.48 6.05
CA PRO A 349 -1.46 -19.42 6.12
C PRO A 349 -1.55 -18.61 4.84
N ILE A 350 -2.78 -18.19 4.50
CA ILE A 350 -3.07 -17.25 3.41
C ILE A 350 -3.34 -15.87 4.00
N HIS A 351 -2.57 -14.88 3.53
CA HIS A 351 -2.66 -13.50 3.94
C HIS A 351 -3.19 -12.63 2.79
N LEU A 352 -4.30 -11.93 2.98
CA LEU A 352 -4.89 -11.06 1.95
C LEU A 352 -4.65 -9.58 2.25
N HIS A 353 -4.13 -8.87 1.25
CA HIS A 353 -3.92 -7.42 1.23
C HIS A 353 -4.69 -6.77 0.10
N THR A 354 -5.41 -5.69 0.36
CA THR A 354 -6.04 -4.84 -0.67
C THR A 354 -5.95 -3.36 -0.30
N HIS A 355 -6.01 -2.48 -1.31
CA HIS A 355 -5.97 -1.02 -1.14
C HIS A 355 -7.35 -0.35 -1.13
N ASP A 356 -8.43 -1.10 -1.22
CA ASP A 356 -9.82 -0.61 -1.24
C ASP A 356 -10.13 0.53 -2.23
N THR A 357 -9.39 0.62 -3.33
CA THR A 357 -9.55 1.67 -4.34
C THR A 357 -10.95 1.69 -4.98
N THR A 358 -11.64 0.54 -5.00
CA THR A 358 -12.98 0.38 -5.59
C THR A 358 -14.11 0.46 -4.56
N GLY A 359 -13.81 0.56 -3.26
CA GLY A 359 -14.79 0.53 -2.17
C GLY A 359 -15.38 -0.86 -1.89
N ASN A 360 -14.77 -1.93 -2.41
CA ASN A 360 -15.23 -3.32 -2.22
C ASN A 360 -14.42 -4.06 -1.13
N GLY A 361 -13.44 -3.43 -0.52
CA GLY A 361 -12.47 -4.08 0.37
C GLY A 361 -13.11 -4.85 1.52
N ILE A 362 -14.10 -4.26 2.18
CA ILE A 362 -14.83 -4.91 3.28
C ILE A 362 -15.53 -6.19 2.79
N ALA A 363 -16.25 -6.14 1.65
CA ALA A 363 -16.94 -7.31 1.10
C ALA A 363 -15.92 -8.36 0.62
N THR A 364 -14.81 -7.94 0.04
CA THR A 364 -13.72 -8.83 -0.40
C THR A 364 -13.11 -9.55 0.81
N TYR A 365 -12.83 -8.86 1.90
CA TYR A 365 -12.31 -9.47 3.13
C TYR A 365 -13.29 -10.42 3.79
N LEU A 366 -14.59 -10.07 3.81
CA LEU A 366 -15.64 -10.97 4.32
C LEU A 366 -15.67 -12.28 3.55
N MET A 367 -15.70 -12.20 2.21
CA MET A 367 -15.73 -13.40 1.35
C MET A 367 -14.43 -14.21 1.46
N ALA A 368 -13.28 -13.55 1.61
CA ALA A 368 -12.01 -14.22 1.83
C ALA A 368 -11.95 -14.94 3.18
N ALA A 369 -12.44 -14.29 4.25
CA ALA A 369 -12.51 -14.89 5.59
C ALA A 369 -13.42 -16.12 5.61
N GLU A 370 -14.61 -16.04 4.99
CA GLU A 370 -15.51 -17.20 4.83
C GLU A 370 -14.87 -18.35 4.04
N ALA A 371 -13.97 -18.04 3.11
CA ALA A 371 -13.23 -19.03 2.33
C ALA A 371 -11.99 -19.59 3.06
N GLY A 372 -11.69 -19.09 4.27
CA GLY A 372 -10.59 -19.57 5.11
C GLY A 372 -9.30 -18.78 4.99
N ALA A 373 -9.34 -17.51 4.57
CA ALA A 373 -8.17 -16.63 4.72
C ALA A 373 -7.78 -16.53 6.19
N ASP A 374 -6.50 -16.66 6.48
CA ASP A 374 -6.00 -16.72 7.86
C ASP A 374 -5.65 -15.32 8.40
N ILE A 375 -5.21 -14.41 7.51
CA ILE A 375 -4.73 -13.07 7.89
C ILE A 375 -5.24 -12.04 6.86
N VAL A 376 -5.60 -10.85 7.34
CA VAL A 376 -5.94 -9.70 6.49
C VAL A 376 -5.19 -8.44 6.92
N ASP A 377 -4.88 -7.57 5.96
CA ASP A 377 -4.32 -6.26 6.24
C ASP A 377 -5.41 -5.23 6.51
N CYS A 378 -5.23 -4.46 7.56
CA CYS A 378 -6.10 -3.34 7.90
C CYS A 378 -5.27 -2.09 8.22
N ALA A 379 -5.93 -0.94 8.27
CA ALA A 379 -5.34 0.29 8.79
C ALA A 379 -6.35 1.00 9.69
N ILE A 380 -5.88 1.95 10.52
CA ILE A 380 -6.76 2.80 11.31
C ILE A 380 -7.68 3.58 10.35
N GLY A 381 -8.98 3.66 10.65
CA GLY A 381 -9.99 4.20 9.74
C GLY A 381 -9.72 5.63 9.21
N SER A 382 -8.92 6.43 9.92
CA SER A 382 -8.45 7.74 9.41
C SER A 382 -7.27 7.63 8.42
N MET A 383 -6.72 6.44 8.21
CA MET A 383 -5.55 6.11 7.41
C MET A 383 -5.82 4.94 6.46
N SER A 384 -7.08 4.65 6.18
CA SER A 384 -7.51 3.57 5.28
C SER A 384 -8.35 4.11 4.12
#